data_46e6121edd905b9e518713b5ac25e009
#
_entry.id   46e6121edd905b9e518713b5ac25e009
#
_cell.length_a   1.000
_cell.length_b   1.000
_cell.length_c   1.000
_cell.angle_alpha   90.00
_cell.angle_beta   90.00
_cell.angle_gamma   90.00
#
_symmetry.space_group_name_H-M   'P 1'
#
loop_
_entity.id
_entity.type
_entity.pdbx_description
1 polymer ?
#
loop_
_entity_poly.entity_id
_entity_poly.type
_entity_poly.pdbx_seq_one_letter_code
_entity_poly.pdbx_strand_id
1 'polypeptide(L)'
;MNFNMIIEDPILSNVEITIERIAIRAIIMTNNRILLVQSSREDFKFPGGGLEENESHEECLIREVREETGYIHCIVNAKVGTVTERKMDEYIHNAIFQMTSHYYLCDLATKEKIEQQLEEYEARLNFTPKWVTLEEAIKQNESLIERYEQN
;
A
#
# COMPACT_ATOMS: atom_id res chain seq x y z
N MET A 1 -11.74 13.83 7.45
CA MET A 1 -11.27 13.15 8.68
C MET A 1 -9.91 12.52 8.42
N ASN A 2 -8.94 12.86 9.24
CA ASN A 2 -7.58 12.33 9.10
C ASN A 2 -7.35 11.23 10.14
N PHE A 3 -6.61 10.21 9.74
CA PHE A 3 -6.23 9.15 10.67
C PHE A 3 -4.72 9.11 10.85
N ASN A 4 -4.30 8.64 12.01
CA ASN A 4 -2.90 8.41 12.31
C ASN A 4 -2.83 7.16 13.20
N MET A 5 -2.42 6.05 12.61
CA MET A 5 -2.39 4.75 13.28
C MET A 5 -0.97 4.24 13.44
N ILE A 6 -0.73 3.60 14.57
CA ILE A 6 0.55 2.93 14.83
C ILE A 6 0.24 1.48 15.15
N ILE A 7 0.85 0.58 14.38
CA ILE A 7 0.73 -0.87 14.56
C ILE A 7 2.10 -1.40 14.95
N GLU A 8 2.24 -1.88 16.18
CA GLU A 8 3.51 -2.38 16.69
C GLU A 8 3.41 -3.85 17.09
N ASP A 9 4.48 -4.57 16.83
CA ASP A 9 4.65 -5.90 17.37
C ASP A 9 4.87 -5.76 18.88
N PRO A 10 4.09 -6.47 19.73
CA PRO A 10 4.23 -6.35 21.19
C PRO A 10 5.57 -6.85 21.73
N ILE A 11 6.38 -7.52 20.93
CA ILE A 11 7.67 -8.07 21.35
C ILE A 11 8.82 -7.06 21.18
N LEU A 12 8.54 -5.85 20.69
CA LEU A 12 9.56 -4.82 20.51
C LEU A 12 10.09 -4.37 21.87
N SER A 13 11.36 -4.67 22.14
CA SER A 13 12.05 -4.24 23.35
C SER A 13 13.35 -3.53 22.95
N ASN A 14 13.91 -2.77 23.82
CA ASN A 14 15.18 -2.03 23.74
C ASN A 14 16.05 -2.30 22.50
N VAL A 15 15.63 -1.78 21.35
CA VAL A 15 16.36 -1.92 20.10
C VAL A 15 16.95 -0.57 19.73
N GLU A 16 18.24 -0.55 19.46
CA GLU A 16 18.98 0.69 19.18
C GLU A 16 18.93 1.13 17.73
N ILE A 17 18.65 0.21 16.79
CA ILE A 17 18.67 0.48 15.35
C ILE A 17 17.26 0.47 14.82
N THR A 18 16.89 1.53 14.10
CA THR A 18 15.61 1.60 13.37
C THR A 18 15.90 1.80 11.89
N ILE A 19 15.35 0.90 11.07
CA ILE A 19 15.41 1.00 9.62
C ILE A 19 14.08 1.55 9.16
N GLU A 20 14.10 2.74 8.57
CA GLU A 20 12.88 3.44 8.15
C GLU A 20 12.63 3.33 6.66
N ARG A 21 11.37 3.09 6.31
CA ARG A 21 10.91 3.14 4.93
C ARG A 21 9.62 3.95 4.86
N ILE A 22 9.53 4.77 3.82
CA ILE A 22 8.33 5.58 3.55
C ILE A 22 7.64 5.03 2.34
N ALA A 23 6.34 4.78 2.46
CA ALA A 23 5.49 4.37 1.35
C ALA A 23 4.37 5.38 1.15
N ILE A 24 3.96 5.58 -0.09
CA ILE A 24 2.87 6.48 -0.43
C ILE A 24 1.75 5.64 -1.05
N ARG A 25 0.52 5.80 -0.55
CA ARG A 25 -0.63 4.96 -0.93
C ARG A 25 -1.79 5.79 -1.44
N ALA A 26 -2.45 5.30 -2.48
CA ALA A 26 -3.58 5.97 -3.11
C ALA A 26 -4.92 5.37 -2.68
N ILE A 27 -5.88 6.24 -2.35
CA ILE A 27 -7.27 5.88 -2.14
C ILE A 27 -8.05 6.46 -3.30
N ILE A 28 -8.46 5.60 -4.23
CA ILE A 28 -9.16 5.97 -5.46
C ILE A 28 -10.53 5.32 -5.46
N MET A 29 -11.59 6.13 -5.35
CA MET A 29 -12.96 5.62 -5.29
C MET A 29 -13.80 6.19 -6.42
N THR A 30 -14.61 5.33 -7.05
CA THR A 30 -15.55 5.69 -8.10
C THR A 30 -16.78 4.79 -8.01
N ASN A 31 -17.98 5.39 -7.99
CA ASN A 31 -19.22 4.63 -7.98
C ASN A 31 -19.28 3.56 -6.89
N ASN A 32 -18.93 3.94 -5.67
CA ASN A 32 -18.95 3.06 -4.50
C ASN A 32 -17.97 1.87 -4.58
N ARG A 33 -16.98 1.96 -5.46
CA ARG A 33 -15.90 0.97 -5.57
C ARG A 33 -14.56 1.63 -5.38
N ILE A 34 -13.62 0.87 -4.86
CA ILE A 34 -12.25 1.33 -4.63
C ILE A 34 -11.30 0.54 -5.53
N LEU A 35 -10.29 1.24 -6.04
CA LEU A 35 -9.24 0.61 -6.82
C LEU A 35 -8.18 0.03 -5.88
N LEU A 36 -8.07 -1.28 -5.90
CA LEU A 36 -7.06 -1.99 -5.11
C LEU A 36 -6.25 -2.91 -6.02
N VAL A 37 -5.14 -3.40 -5.50
CA VAL A 37 -4.31 -4.38 -6.18
C VAL A 37 -4.43 -5.69 -5.43
N GLN A 38 -4.75 -6.76 -6.15
CA GLN A 38 -4.83 -8.10 -5.57
C GLN A 38 -3.63 -8.92 -5.98
N SER A 39 -2.98 -9.59 -5.02
CA SER A 39 -1.87 -10.49 -5.31
C SER A 39 -2.38 -11.91 -5.55
N SER A 40 -1.48 -12.81 -5.97
CA SER A 40 -1.78 -14.23 -6.12
C SER A 40 -2.12 -14.92 -4.80
N ARG A 41 -1.83 -14.26 -3.68
CA ARG A 41 -2.24 -14.73 -2.34
C ARG A 41 -3.67 -14.32 -2.01
N GLU A 42 -4.34 -13.64 -2.96
CA GLU A 42 -5.73 -13.20 -2.88
C GLU A 42 -5.98 -11.99 -1.97
N ASP A 43 -4.96 -11.42 -1.35
CA ASP A 43 -5.08 -10.22 -0.52
C ASP A 43 -5.18 -8.94 -1.36
N PHE A 44 -5.91 -7.96 -0.83
CA PHE A 44 -6.04 -6.64 -1.44
C PHE A 44 -5.16 -5.63 -0.75
N LYS A 45 -4.53 -4.78 -1.54
CA LYS A 45 -3.65 -3.69 -1.07
C LYS A 45 -3.99 -2.40 -1.79
N PHE A 46 -3.73 -1.28 -1.14
CA PHE A 46 -3.81 0.02 -1.79
C PHE A 46 -2.67 0.18 -2.80
N PRO A 47 -2.95 0.75 -3.98
CA PRO A 47 -1.88 1.06 -4.93
C PRO A 47 -0.89 2.03 -4.30
N GLY A 48 0.39 1.83 -4.59
CA GLY A 48 1.44 2.69 -4.07
C GLY A 48 2.71 1.92 -3.84
N GLY A 49 3.70 2.59 -3.31
CA GLY A 49 4.99 1.96 -3.04
C GLY A 49 5.98 2.91 -2.39
N GLY A 50 7.23 2.49 -2.37
CA GLY A 50 8.30 3.22 -1.71
C GLY A 50 8.63 4.54 -2.37
N LEU A 51 8.82 5.56 -1.54
CA LEU A 51 9.28 6.88 -1.98
C LEU A 51 10.75 6.76 -2.42
N GLU A 52 11.03 7.25 -3.62
CA GLU A 52 12.39 7.31 -4.14
C GLU A 52 13.08 8.62 -3.75
N GLU A 53 14.40 8.62 -3.79
CA GLU A 53 15.20 9.80 -3.49
C GLU A 53 14.84 10.96 -4.43
N ASN A 54 14.71 12.17 -3.90
CA ASN A 54 14.35 13.39 -4.62
C ASN A 54 12.95 13.37 -5.28
N GLU A 55 12.10 12.45 -4.88
CA GLU A 55 10.74 12.34 -5.38
C GLU A 55 9.77 12.95 -4.36
N SER A 56 8.81 13.77 -4.82
CA SER A 56 7.74 14.24 -3.94
C SER A 56 6.72 13.11 -3.72
N HIS A 57 5.89 13.24 -2.70
CA HIS A 57 4.80 12.29 -2.46
C HIS A 57 3.87 12.20 -3.68
N GLU A 58 3.54 13.33 -4.28
CA GLU A 58 2.68 13.37 -5.46
C GLU A 58 3.32 12.65 -6.65
N GLU A 59 4.59 12.94 -6.93
CA GLU A 59 5.33 12.28 -8.01
C GLU A 59 5.41 10.77 -7.80
N CYS A 60 5.69 10.35 -6.57
CA CYS A 60 5.74 8.94 -6.20
C CYS A 60 4.39 8.27 -6.47
N LEU A 61 3.31 8.89 -6.05
CA LEU A 61 1.99 8.31 -6.15
C LEU A 61 1.53 8.18 -7.60
N ILE A 62 1.75 9.21 -8.41
CA ILE A 62 1.41 9.18 -9.84
C ILE A 62 2.21 8.07 -10.54
N ARG A 63 3.49 7.95 -10.22
CA ARG A 63 4.36 6.91 -10.78
C ARG A 63 3.90 5.51 -10.35
N GLU A 64 3.66 5.31 -9.07
CA GLU A 64 3.27 4.00 -8.52
C GLU A 64 1.90 3.55 -9.02
N VAL A 65 0.92 4.45 -9.09
CA VAL A 65 -0.41 4.13 -9.62
C VAL A 65 -0.28 3.69 -11.08
N ARG A 66 0.53 4.38 -11.87
CA ARG A 66 0.77 4.01 -13.27
C ARG A 66 1.45 2.64 -13.37
N GLU A 67 2.51 2.42 -12.60
CA GLU A 67 3.26 1.17 -12.65
C GLU A 67 2.43 -0.04 -12.21
N GLU A 68 1.69 0.08 -11.12
CA GLU A 68 0.94 -1.04 -10.57
C GLU A 68 -0.42 -1.27 -11.22
N THR A 69 -1.11 -0.21 -11.65
CA THR A 69 -2.47 -0.33 -12.17
C THR A 69 -2.61 -0.01 -13.65
N GLY A 70 -1.65 0.67 -14.23
CA GLY A 70 -1.71 1.11 -15.62
C GLY A 70 -2.41 2.45 -15.82
N TYR A 71 -3.11 2.99 -14.84
CA TYR A 71 -3.79 4.28 -14.97
C TYR A 71 -2.78 5.43 -14.97
N ILE A 72 -2.84 6.29 -16.00
CA ILE A 72 -1.83 7.32 -16.24
C ILE A 72 -2.25 8.74 -15.85
N HIS A 73 -3.52 8.95 -15.51
CA HIS A 73 -4.04 10.29 -15.18
C HIS A 73 -4.51 10.37 -13.73
N CYS A 74 -3.65 9.98 -12.80
CA CYS A 74 -3.94 10.09 -11.38
C CYS A 74 -3.78 11.53 -10.90
N ILE A 75 -4.79 12.04 -10.21
CA ILE A 75 -4.79 13.35 -9.58
C ILE A 75 -4.74 13.16 -8.07
N VAL A 76 -3.69 13.69 -7.45
CA VAL A 76 -3.53 13.62 -5.99
C VAL A 76 -4.21 14.81 -5.35
N ASN A 77 -5.20 14.57 -4.50
CA ASN A 77 -5.98 15.65 -3.87
C ASN A 77 -5.51 15.96 -2.46
N ALA A 78 -5.87 15.15 -1.48
CA ALA A 78 -5.63 15.48 -0.08
C ALA A 78 -5.03 14.30 0.67
N LYS A 79 -4.08 14.60 1.56
CA LYS A 79 -3.58 13.60 2.49
C LYS A 79 -4.63 13.36 3.57
N VAL A 80 -4.96 12.10 3.83
CA VAL A 80 -6.00 11.75 4.80
C VAL A 80 -5.45 10.99 6.02
N GLY A 81 -4.24 10.52 5.96
CA GLY A 81 -3.70 9.86 7.15
C GLY A 81 -2.37 9.16 6.95
N THR A 82 -1.88 8.57 8.03
CA THR A 82 -0.66 7.77 8.06
C THR A 82 -0.90 6.49 8.82
N VAL A 83 -0.20 5.44 8.41
CA VAL A 83 -0.11 4.19 9.18
C VAL A 83 1.37 3.89 9.36
N THR A 84 1.80 3.78 10.60
CA THR A 84 3.18 3.42 10.94
C THR A 84 3.18 1.99 11.45
N GLU A 85 3.93 1.13 10.80
CA GLU A 85 4.08 -0.27 11.17
C GLU A 85 5.49 -0.49 11.68
N ARG A 86 5.61 -1.12 12.85
CA ARG A 86 6.90 -1.39 13.48
C ARG A 86 7.00 -2.86 13.84
N LYS A 87 8.06 -3.49 13.38
CA LYS A 87 8.32 -4.92 13.66
C LYS A 87 9.82 -5.16 13.70
N MET A 88 10.23 -6.30 14.26
CA MET A 88 11.63 -6.69 14.19
C MET A 88 12.01 -6.92 12.73
N ASP A 89 13.19 -6.41 12.34
CA ASP A 89 13.69 -6.62 10.99
C ASP A 89 14.02 -8.09 10.76
N GLU A 90 13.69 -8.59 9.56
CA GLU A 90 13.90 -9.99 9.20
C GLU A 90 15.37 -10.32 8.92
N TYR A 91 16.14 -9.34 8.50
CA TYR A 91 17.51 -9.56 7.99
C TYR A 91 18.58 -9.02 8.92
N ILE A 92 18.32 -7.91 9.62
CA ILE A 92 19.30 -7.28 10.48
C ILE A 92 18.96 -7.57 11.93
N HIS A 93 19.88 -8.22 12.63
CA HIS A 93 19.72 -8.57 14.03
C HIS A 93 19.62 -7.31 14.90
N ASN A 94 18.71 -7.35 15.87
CA ASN A 94 18.49 -6.28 16.85
C ASN A 94 18.14 -4.93 16.22
N ALA A 95 17.35 -4.98 15.13
CA ALA A 95 16.86 -3.79 14.44
C ALA A 95 15.34 -3.83 14.32
N ILE A 96 14.72 -2.65 14.41
CA ILE A 96 13.30 -2.47 14.13
C ILE A 96 13.15 -2.02 12.68
N PHE A 97 12.28 -2.66 11.92
CA PHE A 97 11.85 -2.17 10.63
C PHE A 97 10.59 -1.33 10.84
N GLN A 98 10.64 -0.08 10.42
CA GLN A 98 9.51 0.84 10.55
C GLN A 98 9.10 1.34 9.17
N MET A 99 7.86 1.04 8.78
CA MET A 99 7.28 1.57 7.54
C MET A 99 6.20 2.58 7.89
N THR A 100 6.34 3.79 7.39
CA THR A 100 5.30 4.81 7.49
C THR A 100 4.66 4.97 6.13
N SER A 101 3.38 4.65 6.04
CA SER A 101 2.59 4.77 4.82
C SER A 101 1.73 6.03 4.90
N HIS A 102 1.86 6.88 3.90
CA HIS A 102 1.09 8.13 3.79
C HIS A 102 -0.03 7.91 2.78
N TYR A 103 -1.27 8.14 3.20
CA TYR A 103 -2.47 7.88 2.39
C TYR A 103 -3.05 9.17 1.84
N TYR A 104 -3.33 9.16 0.55
CA TYR A 104 -3.88 10.31 -0.16
C TYR A 104 -5.15 9.93 -0.91
N LEU A 105 -6.16 10.82 -0.83
CA LEU A 105 -7.32 10.72 -1.71
C LEU A 105 -6.90 11.14 -3.10
N CYS A 106 -7.23 10.32 -4.09
CA CYS A 106 -6.88 10.56 -5.47
C CYS A 106 -8.10 10.33 -6.37
N ASP A 107 -8.06 10.97 -7.54
CA ASP A 107 -9.02 10.74 -8.60
C ASP A 107 -8.30 10.32 -9.87
N LEU A 108 -9.03 9.75 -10.79
CA LEU A 108 -8.55 9.48 -12.14
C LEU A 108 -9.22 10.47 -13.08
N ALA A 109 -8.44 11.36 -13.71
CA ALA A 109 -8.98 12.32 -14.67
C ALA A 109 -9.59 11.63 -15.88
N THR A 110 -9.03 10.48 -16.27
CA THR A 110 -9.55 9.61 -17.33
C THR A 110 -9.38 8.17 -16.92
N LYS A 111 -10.02 7.26 -17.62
CA LYS A 111 -9.85 5.81 -17.45
C LYS A 111 -8.81 5.22 -18.39
N GLU A 112 -7.99 6.08 -18.99
CA GLU A 112 -6.94 5.65 -19.90
C GLU A 112 -5.87 4.85 -19.18
N LYS A 113 -5.50 3.71 -19.75
CA LYS A 113 -4.55 2.78 -19.15
C LYS A 113 -3.46 2.40 -20.15
N ILE A 114 -2.29 2.12 -19.59
CA ILE A 114 -1.18 1.46 -20.29
C ILE A 114 -0.89 0.14 -19.59
N GLU A 115 0.04 -0.64 -20.10
CA GLU A 115 0.46 -1.87 -19.44
C GLU A 115 1.11 -1.57 -18.09
N GLN A 116 0.86 -2.45 -17.12
CA GLN A 116 1.54 -2.40 -15.83
C GLN A 116 3.05 -2.54 -16.02
N GLN A 117 3.80 -1.90 -15.14
CA GLN A 117 5.25 -1.98 -15.09
C GLN A 117 5.65 -2.45 -13.70
N LEU A 118 5.36 -3.70 -13.40
CA LEU A 118 5.57 -4.28 -12.08
C LEU A 118 7.05 -4.53 -11.80
N GLU A 119 7.44 -4.31 -10.55
CA GLU A 119 8.75 -4.75 -10.07
C GLU A 119 8.78 -6.27 -10.04
N GLU A 120 9.96 -6.86 -9.98
CA GLU A 120 10.11 -8.32 -10.05
C GLU A 120 9.26 -9.06 -9.03
N TYR A 121 9.28 -8.64 -7.77
CA TYR A 121 8.49 -9.30 -6.73
C TYR A 121 6.98 -9.13 -6.94
N GLU A 122 6.54 -7.98 -7.47
CA GLU A 122 5.13 -7.71 -7.77
C GLU A 122 4.65 -8.57 -8.93
N ALA A 123 5.51 -8.75 -9.94
CA ALA A 123 5.21 -9.63 -11.06
C ALA A 123 5.09 -11.09 -10.62
N ARG A 124 5.99 -11.54 -9.73
CA ARG A 124 5.93 -12.89 -9.16
C ARG A 124 4.66 -13.12 -8.35
N LEU A 125 4.17 -12.10 -7.66
CA LEU A 125 2.92 -12.15 -6.91
C LEU A 125 1.70 -11.83 -7.77
N ASN A 126 1.91 -11.62 -9.07
CA ASN A 126 0.85 -11.40 -10.05
C ASN A 126 -0.11 -10.27 -9.65
N PHE A 127 0.41 -9.13 -9.24
CA PHE A 127 -0.39 -7.97 -8.85
C PHE A 127 -1.36 -7.56 -9.95
N THR A 128 -2.65 -7.55 -9.62
CA THR A 128 -3.72 -7.26 -10.57
C THR A 128 -4.63 -6.16 -10.02
N PRO A 129 -4.84 -5.06 -10.75
CA PRO A 129 -5.76 -4.02 -10.30
C PRO A 129 -7.20 -4.48 -10.40
N LYS A 130 -7.99 -4.18 -9.37
CA LYS A 130 -9.40 -4.52 -9.32
C LYS A 130 -10.21 -3.42 -8.67
N TRP A 131 -11.39 -3.18 -9.21
CA TRP A 131 -12.39 -2.30 -8.61
C TRP A 131 -13.33 -3.16 -7.77
N VAL A 132 -13.31 -2.96 -6.46
CA VAL A 132 -14.13 -3.75 -5.52
C VAL A 132 -14.81 -2.81 -4.54
N THR A 133 -15.85 -3.30 -3.87
CA THR A 133 -16.44 -2.55 -2.76
C THR A 133 -15.53 -2.68 -1.53
N LEU A 134 -15.59 -1.72 -0.63
CA LEU A 134 -14.84 -1.80 0.63
C LEU A 134 -15.21 -3.05 1.41
N GLU A 135 -16.50 -3.39 1.42
CA GLU A 135 -17.00 -4.58 2.11
C GLU A 135 -16.35 -5.87 1.56
N GLU A 136 -16.28 -6.00 0.24
CA GLU A 136 -15.64 -7.15 -0.41
C GLU A 136 -14.17 -7.27 -0.03
N ALA A 137 -13.45 -6.14 -0.07
CA ALA A 137 -12.03 -6.11 0.24
C ALA A 137 -11.75 -6.46 1.71
N ILE A 138 -12.52 -5.86 2.62
CA ILE A 138 -12.39 -6.11 4.05
C ILE A 138 -12.68 -7.58 4.37
N LYS A 139 -13.77 -8.10 3.84
CA LYS A 139 -14.17 -9.49 4.04
C LYS A 139 -13.12 -10.47 3.53
N GLN A 140 -12.57 -10.20 2.35
CA GLN A 140 -11.54 -11.04 1.75
C GLN A 140 -10.28 -11.04 2.61
N ASN A 141 -9.80 -9.86 3.01
CA ASN A 141 -8.59 -9.76 3.82
C ASN A 141 -8.76 -10.37 5.21
N GLU A 142 -9.92 -10.17 5.85
CA GLU A 142 -10.22 -10.80 7.13
C GLU A 142 -10.22 -12.32 7.03
N SER A 143 -10.83 -12.86 5.98
CA SER A 143 -10.87 -14.29 5.68
C SER A 143 -9.45 -14.87 5.58
N LEU A 144 -8.53 -14.15 4.94
CA LEU A 144 -7.14 -14.57 4.80
C LEU A 144 -6.40 -14.57 6.14
N ILE A 145 -6.62 -13.55 6.97
CA ILE A 145 -6.02 -13.47 8.31
C ILE A 145 -6.46 -14.68 9.14
N GLU A 146 -7.73 -14.99 9.16
CA GLU A 146 -8.28 -16.15 9.88
C GLU A 146 -7.65 -17.44 9.39
N ARG A 147 -7.48 -17.58 8.09
CA ARG A 147 -6.87 -18.77 7.49
C ARG A 147 -5.42 -18.96 7.92
N TYR A 148 -4.65 -17.87 7.99
CA TYR A 148 -3.25 -17.92 8.43
C TYR A 148 -3.12 -18.19 9.92
N GLU A 149 -4.02 -17.70 10.74
CA GLU A 149 -4.01 -17.93 12.18
C GLU A 149 -4.32 -19.38 12.55
N GLN A 150 -5.05 -20.10 11.71
CA GLN A 150 -5.42 -21.49 11.93
C GLN A 150 -4.31 -22.48 11.55
N ASN A 151 -3.29 -22.02 10.87
CA ASN A 151 -2.14 -22.83 10.46
C ASN A 151 -0.94 -22.49 11.35
#